data_b57b024f352d77f331a53540289ebbce
#
_entry.id   b57b024f352d77f331a53540289ebbce
#
_cell.length_a   1.000
_cell.length_b   1.000
_cell.length_c   1.000
_cell.angle_alpha   90.00
_cell.angle_beta   90.00
_cell.angle_gamma   90.00
#
_symmetry.space_group_name_H-M   'P 1'
#
loop_
_entity.id
_entity.type
_entity.pdbx_description
1 polymer ?
#
loop_
_entity_poly.entity_id
_entity_poly.type
_entity_poly.pdbx_seq_one_letter_code
_entity_poly.pdbx_strand_id
1 'polypeptide(L)'
;VKVADFRFLHKYCYPSNHMKRLALLLVSLLILATAARAGDNVPKGEWIILVGGPSLKQWEKYKTQPHDHWWANFVRAARLRTEQLRDGLGPDAPITWLVYKQGYLDRQPQENQDLIALIESVRDKFNLKLVWFKNGDDVINYLNNGQDRKRLKVAGFEYFGHSNRACFMFDYSSNVDSSAKSFLHESQLRGIRGNNFAKNAYIQSWGCHTGEEMSDWWYRATGTRMIGALGKTQFMMEELPILTSPGGKWVTASEKFKGN
;
A
#
# COMPACT_ATOMS: atom_id res chain seq x y z
N VAL A 1 60.24 -16.85 -46.55
CA VAL A 1 59.56 -16.93 -45.27
C VAL A 1 58.15 -17.33 -45.58
N LYS A 2 57.79 -18.61 -45.18
CA LYS A 2 56.48 -19.22 -45.45
C LYS A 2 55.48 -18.81 -44.32
N VAL A 3 54.32 -18.31 -44.73
CA VAL A 3 53.19 -18.06 -43.89
C VAL A 3 52.32 -19.32 -43.88
N ALA A 4 52.09 -19.90 -42.73
CA ALA A 4 51.24 -21.07 -42.54
C ALA A 4 49.77 -20.64 -42.32
N ASP A 5 48.89 -21.22 -43.14
CA ASP A 5 47.45 -21.05 -43.17
C ASP A 5 46.81 -22.00 -42.12
N PHE A 6 46.18 -21.48 -41.07
CA PHE A 6 45.43 -22.27 -40.09
C PHE A 6 43.95 -21.95 -40.20
N ARG A 7 43.22 -22.72 -41.01
CA ARG A 7 41.75 -22.71 -41.03
C ARG A 7 41.23 -23.64 -39.95
N PHE A 8 40.76 -23.09 -38.86
CA PHE A 8 39.94 -23.82 -37.88
C PHE A 8 38.46 -23.77 -38.26
N LEU A 9 37.94 -24.90 -38.69
CA LEU A 9 36.52 -25.15 -38.92
C LEU A 9 35.79 -25.28 -37.56
N HIS A 10 35.13 -24.23 -37.09
CA HIS A 10 34.17 -24.35 -36.01
C HIS A 10 32.81 -24.76 -36.60
N LYS A 11 32.47 -26.05 -36.48
CA LYS A 11 31.11 -26.56 -36.71
C LYS A 11 30.23 -26.12 -35.50
N TYR A 12 29.49 -25.02 -35.66
CA TYR A 12 28.39 -24.72 -34.75
C TYR A 12 27.24 -25.67 -35.08
N CYS A 13 26.97 -26.62 -34.16
CA CYS A 13 25.70 -27.38 -34.13
C CYS A 13 24.57 -26.46 -33.71
N TYR A 14 23.80 -25.92 -34.64
CA TYR A 14 22.57 -25.23 -34.37
C TYR A 14 21.51 -26.25 -33.92
N PRO A 15 20.87 -26.08 -32.73
CA PRO A 15 19.79 -26.97 -32.33
C PRO A 15 18.63 -26.87 -33.32
N SER A 16 18.04 -27.99 -33.68
CA SER A 16 16.91 -28.10 -34.61
C SER A 16 15.73 -27.26 -34.16
N ASN A 17 14.91 -26.75 -35.09
CA ASN A 17 13.73 -25.96 -34.80
C ASN A 17 12.74 -26.69 -33.87
N HIS A 18 12.74 -28.00 -33.81
CA HIS A 18 11.96 -28.82 -32.89
C HIS A 18 12.44 -28.68 -31.44
N MET A 19 13.75 -28.64 -31.19
CA MET A 19 14.28 -28.45 -29.82
C MET A 19 14.05 -27.03 -29.31
N LYS A 20 14.08 -26.01 -30.18
CA LYS A 20 13.73 -24.63 -29.81
C LYS A 20 12.25 -24.48 -29.44
N ARG A 21 11.35 -25.15 -30.16
CA ARG A 21 9.90 -25.17 -29.85
C ARG A 21 9.60 -25.92 -28.56
N LEU A 22 10.30 -27.04 -28.31
CA LEU A 22 10.15 -27.80 -27.07
C LEU A 22 10.65 -27.03 -25.83
N ALA A 23 11.77 -26.32 -25.97
CA ALA A 23 12.30 -25.46 -24.90
C ALA A 23 11.37 -24.27 -24.60
N LEU A 24 10.79 -23.63 -25.62
CA LEU A 24 9.80 -22.56 -25.43
C LEU A 24 8.50 -23.04 -24.76
N LEU A 25 8.04 -24.25 -25.10
CA LEU A 25 6.86 -24.86 -24.44
C LEU A 25 7.14 -25.22 -22.98
N LEU A 26 8.32 -25.72 -22.67
CA LEU A 26 8.72 -26.03 -21.30
C LEU A 26 8.88 -24.77 -20.43
N VAL A 27 9.44 -23.69 -20.99
CA VAL A 27 9.55 -22.40 -20.29
C VAL A 27 8.17 -21.78 -20.05
N SER A 28 7.26 -21.84 -21.03
CA SER A 28 5.88 -21.35 -20.84
C SER A 28 5.08 -22.18 -19.85
N LEU A 29 5.27 -23.52 -19.80
CA LEU A 29 4.66 -24.36 -18.77
C LEU A 29 5.23 -24.10 -17.36
N LEU A 30 6.53 -23.81 -17.26
CA LEU A 30 7.15 -23.43 -15.97
C LEU A 30 6.64 -22.08 -15.47
N ILE A 31 6.47 -21.10 -16.36
CA ILE A 31 5.91 -19.77 -16.03
C ILE A 31 4.45 -19.88 -15.60
N LEU A 32 3.65 -20.70 -16.28
CA LEU A 32 2.26 -21.00 -15.90
C LEU A 32 2.17 -21.73 -14.56
N ALA A 33 3.07 -22.68 -14.28
CA ALA A 33 3.10 -23.41 -13.00
C ALA A 33 3.54 -22.52 -11.82
N THR A 34 4.42 -21.54 -12.05
CA THR A 34 4.82 -20.56 -11.01
C THR A 34 3.74 -19.52 -10.77
N ALA A 35 3.02 -19.09 -11.81
CA ALA A 35 1.89 -18.19 -11.66
C ALA A 35 0.71 -18.84 -10.90
N ALA A 36 0.43 -20.13 -11.15
CA ALA A 36 -0.60 -20.87 -10.42
C ALA A 36 -0.24 -21.05 -8.92
N ARG A 37 1.03 -21.25 -8.58
CA ARG A 37 1.48 -21.34 -7.17
C ARG A 37 1.47 -20.01 -6.42
N ALA A 38 1.61 -18.87 -7.10
CA ALA A 38 1.52 -17.55 -6.48
C ALA A 38 0.07 -17.24 -6.04
N GLY A 39 -0.95 -17.76 -6.73
CA GLY A 39 -2.36 -17.54 -6.40
C GLY A 39 -2.85 -18.24 -5.13
N ASP A 40 -2.24 -19.34 -4.72
CA ASP A 40 -2.70 -20.15 -3.58
C ASP A 40 -2.35 -19.54 -2.21
N ASN A 41 -1.45 -18.55 -2.14
CA ASN A 41 -0.99 -17.94 -0.88
C ASN A 41 -1.59 -16.56 -0.61
N VAL A 42 -2.38 -16.00 -1.52
CA VAL A 42 -3.00 -14.69 -1.29
C VAL A 42 -4.20 -14.85 -0.35
N PRO A 43 -4.24 -14.14 0.78
CA PRO A 43 -5.34 -14.26 1.73
C PRO A 43 -6.68 -13.92 1.07
N LYS A 44 -7.66 -14.82 1.24
CA LYS A 44 -9.04 -14.55 0.80
C LYS A 44 -9.73 -13.67 1.81
N GLY A 45 -10.38 -12.61 1.35
CA GLY A 45 -11.11 -11.68 2.21
C GLY A 45 -11.16 -10.27 1.64
N GLU A 46 -11.55 -9.31 2.46
CA GLU A 46 -11.63 -7.91 2.11
C GLU A 46 -10.24 -7.25 2.15
N TRP A 47 -9.93 -6.48 1.13
CA TRP A 47 -8.78 -5.57 1.10
C TRP A 47 -9.25 -4.16 1.41
N ILE A 48 -8.70 -3.60 2.48
CA ILE A 48 -9.03 -2.26 2.96
C ILE A 48 -7.86 -1.33 2.66
N ILE A 49 -8.13 -0.28 1.91
CA ILE A 49 -7.19 0.80 1.62
C ILE A 49 -7.63 2.02 2.40
N LEU A 50 -6.83 2.41 3.39
CA LEU A 50 -7.05 3.59 4.22
C LEU A 50 -6.27 4.77 3.64
N VAL A 51 -6.98 5.87 3.34
CA VAL A 51 -6.41 7.06 2.70
C VAL A 51 -6.59 8.26 3.61
N GLY A 52 -5.49 8.87 4.04
CA GLY A 52 -5.46 10.13 4.79
C GLY A 52 -5.74 11.34 3.91
N GLY A 53 -5.95 12.48 4.53
CA GLY A 53 -6.12 13.76 3.85
C GLY A 53 -4.78 14.40 3.46
N PRO A 54 -4.77 15.22 2.40
CA PRO A 54 -3.61 16.02 2.02
C PRO A 54 -3.39 17.18 2.97
N SER A 55 -2.17 17.73 3.00
CA SER A 55 -1.90 19.03 3.63
C SER A 55 -2.60 20.17 2.88
N LEU A 56 -2.88 21.27 3.57
CA LEU A 56 -3.29 22.50 2.91
C LEU A 56 -2.10 23.15 2.18
N LYS A 57 -2.33 23.73 0.99
CA LYS A 57 -1.29 24.41 0.19
C LYS A 57 -0.56 25.51 0.96
N GLN A 58 -1.26 26.20 1.83
CA GLN A 58 -0.67 27.28 2.63
C GLN A 58 0.48 26.79 3.52
N TRP A 59 0.50 25.50 3.90
CA TRP A 59 1.56 24.90 4.70
C TRP A 59 2.71 24.39 3.86
N GLU A 60 2.42 23.91 2.65
CA GLU A 60 3.43 23.40 1.73
C GLU A 60 4.44 24.47 1.32
N LYS A 61 4.03 25.73 1.19
CA LYS A 61 4.93 26.83 0.82
C LYS A 61 6.02 27.13 1.83
N TYR A 62 5.88 26.68 3.08
CA TYR A 62 6.89 26.86 4.13
C TYR A 62 7.87 25.69 4.23
N LYS A 63 7.65 24.60 3.48
CA LYS A 63 8.53 23.45 3.46
C LYS A 63 9.63 23.63 2.42
N THR A 64 10.86 23.25 2.78
CA THR A 64 12.03 23.34 1.89
C THR A 64 11.97 22.39 0.70
N GLN A 65 11.16 21.36 0.79
CA GLN A 65 10.89 20.43 -0.30
C GLN A 65 9.38 20.25 -0.48
N PRO A 66 8.90 20.19 -1.74
CA PRO A 66 7.52 19.87 -2.03
C PRO A 66 7.14 18.54 -1.42
N HIS A 67 6.14 18.56 -0.55
CA HIS A 67 5.71 17.36 0.15
C HIS A 67 4.36 16.87 -0.36
N ASP A 68 3.37 17.77 -0.44
CA ASP A 68 2.01 17.50 -0.90
C ASP A 68 1.52 18.54 -1.88
N HIS A 69 2.38 18.97 -2.81
CA HIS A 69 2.00 19.95 -3.82
C HIS A 69 0.77 19.51 -4.61
N TRP A 70 0.56 18.23 -4.72
CA TRP A 70 -0.59 17.68 -5.39
C TRP A 70 -1.53 17.00 -4.40
N TRP A 71 -2.76 17.47 -4.35
CA TRP A 71 -3.81 16.95 -3.46
C TRP A 71 -4.04 15.44 -3.58
N ALA A 72 -3.80 14.88 -4.77
CA ALA A 72 -4.12 13.50 -5.08
C ALA A 72 -3.01 12.50 -4.75
N ASN A 73 -1.90 12.90 -4.12
CA ASN A 73 -0.77 11.99 -3.87
C ASN A 73 -1.18 10.66 -3.22
N PHE A 74 -1.99 10.72 -2.17
CA PHE A 74 -2.41 9.51 -1.46
C PHE A 74 -3.48 8.74 -2.23
N VAL A 75 -4.46 9.46 -2.79
CA VAL A 75 -5.52 8.87 -3.63
C VAL A 75 -4.93 8.19 -4.85
N ARG A 76 -3.94 8.81 -5.50
CA ARG A 76 -3.27 8.23 -6.65
C ARG A 76 -2.50 6.95 -6.29
N ALA A 77 -1.71 6.97 -5.21
CA ALA A 77 -0.98 5.78 -4.77
C ALA A 77 -1.95 4.64 -4.41
N ALA A 78 -3.06 4.97 -3.72
CA ALA A 78 -4.14 4.03 -3.43
C ALA A 78 -4.78 3.47 -4.71
N ARG A 79 -4.96 4.32 -5.76
CA ARG A 79 -5.47 3.89 -7.06
C ARG A 79 -4.51 2.92 -7.76
N LEU A 80 -3.21 3.25 -7.82
CA LEU A 80 -2.19 2.35 -8.37
C LEU A 80 -2.20 1.00 -7.65
N ARG A 81 -2.30 1.03 -6.33
CA ARG A 81 -2.37 -0.21 -5.56
C ARG A 81 -3.65 -1.00 -5.85
N THR A 82 -4.76 -0.31 -6.04
CA THR A 82 -6.03 -0.94 -6.43
C THR A 82 -5.94 -1.63 -7.79
N GLU A 83 -5.28 -1.02 -8.77
CA GLU A 83 -5.02 -1.64 -10.08
C GLU A 83 -4.24 -2.94 -9.90
N GLN A 84 -3.13 -2.93 -9.16
CA GLN A 84 -2.35 -4.14 -8.87
C GLN A 84 -3.17 -5.22 -8.15
N LEU A 85 -4.03 -4.83 -7.21
CA LEU A 85 -4.90 -5.78 -6.51
C LEU A 85 -5.96 -6.36 -7.45
N ARG A 86 -6.54 -5.57 -8.35
CA ARG A 86 -7.49 -6.07 -9.36
C ARG A 86 -6.83 -7.04 -10.33
N ASP A 87 -5.61 -6.74 -10.77
CA ASP A 87 -4.83 -7.61 -11.65
C ASP A 87 -4.49 -8.94 -10.97
N GLY A 88 -4.14 -8.90 -9.69
CA GLY A 88 -3.74 -10.09 -8.93
C GLY A 88 -4.88 -10.92 -8.34
N LEU A 89 -5.98 -10.28 -7.93
CA LEU A 89 -7.10 -10.92 -7.22
C LEU A 89 -8.34 -11.11 -8.09
N GLY A 90 -8.39 -10.44 -9.23
CA GLY A 90 -9.54 -10.43 -10.12
C GLY A 90 -10.54 -9.27 -9.89
N PRO A 91 -11.45 -9.07 -10.84
CA PRO A 91 -12.36 -7.91 -10.86
C PRO A 91 -13.37 -7.89 -9.70
N ASP A 92 -13.72 -9.03 -9.15
CA ASP A 92 -14.75 -9.16 -8.10
C ASP A 92 -14.16 -9.19 -6.68
N ALA A 93 -12.83 -9.04 -6.53
CA ALA A 93 -12.21 -9.02 -5.21
C ALA A 93 -12.81 -7.89 -4.34
N PRO A 94 -13.23 -8.16 -3.10
CA PRO A 94 -13.83 -7.15 -2.24
C PRO A 94 -12.76 -6.14 -1.79
N ILE A 95 -12.73 -4.98 -2.43
CA ILE A 95 -11.84 -3.87 -2.10
C ILE A 95 -12.65 -2.71 -1.57
N THR A 96 -12.28 -2.22 -0.40
CA THR A 96 -12.89 -1.06 0.25
C THR A 96 -11.88 0.04 0.45
N TRP A 97 -12.25 1.25 0.05
CA TRP A 97 -11.52 2.46 0.42
C TRP A 97 -12.17 3.12 1.62
N LEU A 98 -11.37 3.36 2.66
CA LEU A 98 -11.71 4.27 3.75
C LEU A 98 -10.97 5.58 3.50
N VAL A 99 -11.67 6.67 3.23
CA VAL A 99 -11.06 7.95 2.87
C VAL A 99 -11.44 9.03 3.88
N TYR A 100 -10.45 9.77 4.37
CA TYR A 100 -10.66 10.90 5.27
C TYR A 100 -11.30 12.07 4.52
N LYS A 101 -12.60 12.29 4.73
CA LYS A 101 -13.39 13.23 3.92
C LYS A 101 -12.97 14.68 4.13
N GLN A 102 -12.79 15.09 5.40
CA GLN A 102 -12.61 16.49 5.76
C GLN A 102 -11.36 17.11 5.12
N GLY A 103 -10.25 16.38 5.05
CA GLY A 103 -9.01 16.88 4.42
C GLY A 103 -9.19 17.26 2.95
N TYR A 104 -10.00 16.50 2.21
CA TYR A 104 -10.30 16.80 0.80
C TYR A 104 -11.30 17.97 0.67
N LEU A 105 -12.29 18.05 1.56
CA LEU A 105 -13.20 19.20 1.60
C LEU A 105 -12.45 20.51 1.90
N ASP A 106 -11.52 20.48 2.85
CA ASP A 106 -10.73 21.66 3.23
C ASP A 106 -9.74 22.08 2.13
N ARG A 107 -9.23 21.09 1.36
CA ARG A 107 -8.33 21.34 0.24
C ARG A 107 -9.05 21.81 -1.03
N GLN A 108 -10.29 21.40 -1.25
CA GLN A 108 -11.09 21.64 -2.46
C GLN A 108 -11.12 23.11 -2.90
N PRO A 109 -11.35 24.11 -2.02
CA PRO A 109 -11.32 25.51 -2.43
C PRO A 109 -9.95 25.97 -2.94
N GLN A 110 -8.87 25.37 -2.47
CA GLN A 110 -7.50 25.71 -2.88
C GLN A 110 -7.13 25.11 -4.26
N GLU A 111 -7.84 24.08 -4.69
CA GLU A 111 -7.65 23.42 -5.98
C GLU A 111 -8.62 23.90 -7.05
N ASN A 112 -9.70 24.59 -6.65
CA ASN A 112 -10.81 24.99 -7.52
C ASN A 112 -11.39 23.78 -8.31
N GLN A 113 -11.51 22.64 -7.64
CA GLN A 113 -12.00 21.38 -8.21
C GLN A 113 -12.86 20.67 -7.18
N ASP A 114 -13.83 19.87 -7.62
CA ASP A 114 -14.59 18.99 -6.74
C ASP A 114 -13.80 17.71 -6.48
N LEU A 115 -13.00 17.73 -5.41
CA LEU A 115 -12.14 16.60 -5.05
C LEU A 115 -12.95 15.37 -4.60
N ILE A 116 -14.13 15.61 -4.03
CA ILE A 116 -15.03 14.52 -3.62
C ILE A 116 -15.53 13.76 -4.84
N ALA A 117 -16.03 14.47 -5.85
CA ALA A 117 -16.49 13.87 -7.10
C ALA A 117 -15.34 13.13 -7.83
N LEU A 118 -14.12 13.69 -7.81
CA LEU A 118 -12.95 13.05 -8.40
C LEU A 118 -12.59 11.73 -7.68
N ILE A 119 -12.65 11.68 -6.36
CA ILE A 119 -12.42 10.44 -5.60
C ILE A 119 -13.53 9.43 -5.86
N GLU A 120 -14.78 9.88 -5.93
CA GLU A 120 -15.92 9.02 -6.26
C GLU A 120 -15.82 8.44 -7.67
N SER A 121 -15.26 9.18 -8.62
CA SER A 121 -15.02 8.65 -9.98
C SER A 121 -14.04 7.47 -9.98
N VAL A 122 -13.06 7.44 -9.05
CA VAL A 122 -12.17 6.28 -8.87
C VAL A 122 -12.95 5.09 -8.32
N ARG A 123 -13.82 5.32 -7.31
CA ARG A 123 -14.74 4.29 -6.81
C ARG A 123 -15.52 3.64 -7.96
N ASP A 124 -16.11 4.45 -8.81
CA ASP A 124 -16.96 3.97 -9.91
C ASP A 124 -16.16 3.22 -10.97
N LYS A 125 -14.98 3.77 -11.34
CA LYS A 125 -14.08 3.12 -12.31
C LYS A 125 -13.64 1.73 -11.89
N PHE A 126 -13.34 1.52 -10.61
CA PHE A 126 -12.81 0.26 -10.10
C PHE A 126 -13.85 -0.60 -9.38
N ASN A 127 -15.13 -0.18 -9.38
CA ASN A 127 -16.21 -0.85 -8.64
C ASN A 127 -15.82 -1.12 -7.18
N LEU A 128 -15.46 -0.06 -6.46
CA LEU A 128 -15.02 -0.14 -5.07
C LEU A 128 -16.16 0.15 -4.11
N LYS A 129 -16.07 -0.40 -2.91
CA LYS A 129 -16.79 0.16 -1.77
C LYS A 129 -16.02 1.37 -1.26
N LEU A 130 -16.63 2.56 -1.28
CA LEU A 130 -16.07 3.80 -0.70
C LEU A 130 -16.81 4.11 0.60
N VAL A 131 -16.03 4.33 1.66
CA VAL A 131 -16.52 4.74 2.97
C VAL A 131 -15.76 5.99 3.40
N TRP A 132 -16.50 7.07 3.62
CA TRP A 132 -15.96 8.30 4.18
C TRP A 132 -15.87 8.18 5.69
N PHE A 133 -14.71 8.49 6.27
CA PHE A 133 -14.52 8.50 7.71
C PHE A 133 -14.09 9.89 8.22
N LYS A 134 -14.21 10.13 9.53
CA LYS A 134 -13.95 11.40 10.20
C LYS A 134 -12.80 11.34 11.20
N ASN A 135 -12.57 10.18 11.82
CA ASN A 135 -11.60 10.03 12.90
C ASN A 135 -11.12 8.57 13.01
N GLY A 136 -10.17 8.33 13.92
CA GLY A 136 -9.61 6.99 14.15
C GLY A 136 -10.62 5.96 14.62
N ASP A 137 -11.62 6.37 15.39
CA ASP A 137 -12.65 5.46 15.90
C ASP A 137 -13.55 4.93 14.79
N ASP A 138 -13.82 5.73 13.75
CA ASP A 138 -14.54 5.26 12.56
C ASP A 138 -13.75 4.15 11.83
N VAL A 139 -12.42 4.30 11.74
CA VAL A 139 -11.54 3.28 11.16
C VAL A 139 -11.58 1.99 11.96
N ILE A 140 -11.44 2.08 13.30
CA ILE A 140 -11.53 0.94 14.21
C ILE A 140 -12.90 0.26 14.09
N ASN A 141 -13.96 1.07 14.08
CA ASN A 141 -15.32 0.55 13.93
C ASN A 141 -15.50 -0.19 12.61
N TYR A 142 -14.98 0.35 11.50
CA TYR A 142 -15.05 -0.33 10.22
C TYR A 142 -14.25 -1.64 10.21
N LEU A 143 -13.04 -1.65 10.72
CA LEU A 143 -12.23 -2.88 10.86
C LEU A 143 -12.98 -3.95 11.66
N ASN A 144 -13.71 -3.53 12.68
CA ASN A 144 -14.44 -4.43 13.54
C ASN A 144 -15.81 -4.88 12.99
N ASN A 145 -16.55 -3.96 12.39
CA ASN A 145 -17.98 -4.13 12.13
C ASN A 145 -18.42 -3.76 10.71
N GLY A 146 -17.51 -3.27 9.86
CA GLY A 146 -17.83 -2.79 8.51
C GLY A 146 -18.34 -3.87 7.56
N GLN A 147 -18.09 -5.13 7.90
CA GLN A 147 -18.58 -6.34 7.23
C GLN A 147 -18.92 -7.39 8.28
N ASP A 148 -19.62 -8.45 7.87
CA ASP A 148 -19.72 -9.68 8.70
C ASP A 148 -18.34 -10.35 8.77
N ARG A 149 -17.55 -10.02 9.79
CA ARG A 149 -16.17 -10.51 9.96
C ARG A 149 -16.06 -12.02 10.20
N LYS A 150 -17.16 -12.70 10.47
CA LYS A 150 -17.18 -14.17 10.53
C LYS A 150 -17.11 -14.77 9.13
N ARG A 151 -17.72 -14.10 8.15
CA ARG A 151 -17.78 -14.55 6.76
C ARG A 151 -16.70 -13.91 5.88
N LEU A 152 -16.40 -12.62 6.10
CA LEU A 152 -15.47 -11.85 5.29
C LEU A 152 -14.39 -11.21 6.18
N LYS A 153 -13.28 -11.94 6.37
CA LYS A 153 -12.11 -11.46 7.11
C LYS A 153 -11.40 -10.34 6.36
N VAL A 154 -10.63 -9.54 7.09
CA VAL A 154 -9.68 -8.59 6.50
C VAL A 154 -8.47 -9.38 5.98
N ALA A 155 -8.31 -9.44 4.67
CA ALA A 155 -7.18 -10.10 3.99
C ALA A 155 -6.02 -9.15 3.74
N GLY A 156 -6.30 -7.86 3.56
CA GLY A 156 -5.30 -6.81 3.42
C GLY A 156 -5.75 -5.51 4.08
N PHE A 157 -4.79 -4.78 4.64
CA PHE A 157 -4.98 -3.43 5.13
C PHE A 157 -3.77 -2.60 4.76
N GLU A 158 -3.96 -1.54 4.00
CA GLU A 158 -2.89 -0.67 3.54
C GLU A 158 -3.22 0.79 3.81
N TYR A 159 -2.27 1.53 4.41
CA TYR A 159 -2.41 2.94 4.74
C TYR A 159 -1.59 3.82 3.81
N PHE A 160 -2.23 4.81 3.19
CA PHE A 160 -1.64 5.86 2.38
C PHE A 160 -1.94 7.21 2.99
N GLY A 161 -0.95 7.88 3.53
CA GLY A 161 -1.14 9.16 4.21
C GLY A 161 0.09 9.60 4.99
N HIS A 162 -0.04 10.76 5.62
CA HIS A 162 0.94 11.25 6.58
C HIS A 162 0.99 10.36 7.82
N SER A 163 2.19 10.21 8.37
CA SER A 163 2.38 9.46 9.61
C SER A 163 3.65 9.89 10.32
N ASN A 164 3.73 9.51 11.57
CA ASN A 164 4.95 9.47 12.35
C ASN A 164 5.10 8.08 12.97
N ARG A 165 6.05 7.91 13.88
CA ARG A 165 6.33 6.62 14.52
C ARG A 165 5.13 6.02 15.28
N ALA A 166 4.23 6.86 15.81
CA ALA A 166 3.14 6.45 16.70
C ALA A 166 1.73 6.66 16.13
N CYS A 167 1.58 7.39 15.00
CA CYS A 167 0.27 7.78 14.47
C CYS A 167 0.16 7.62 12.96
N PHE A 168 -1.01 7.18 12.50
CA PHE A 168 -1.53 7.54 11.17
C PHE A 168 -2.21 8.90 11.29
N MET A 169 -1.72 9.90 10.57
CA MET A 169 -2.16 11.29 10.65
C MET A 169 -3.12 11.56 9.49
N PHE A 170 -4.42 11.64 9.77
CA PHE A 170 -5.43 11.79 8.72
C PHE A 170 -5.63 13.23 8.30
N ASP A 171 -5.51 14.16 9.25
CA ASP A 171 -5.66 15.58 9.02
C ASP A 171 -4.33 16.30 9.29
N TYR A 172 -3.76 16.85 8.24
CA TYR A 172 -2.50 17.63 8.33
C TYR A 172 -2.78 19.09 7.99
N SER A 173 -3.92 19.63 8.47
CA SER A 173 -4.44 20.95 8.16
C SER A 173 -4.33 21.94 9.30
N SER A 174 -3.65 21.59 10.41
CA SER A 174 -3.54 22.49 11.57
C SER A 174 -2.74 23.75 11.26
N ASN A 175 -3.24 24.88 11.75
CA ASN A 175 -2.56 26.17 11.71
C ASN A 175 -1.41 26.28 12.72
N VAL A 176 -1.30 25.33 13.64
CA VAL A 176 -0.30 25.32 14.70
C VAL A 176 0.60 24.11 14.48
N ASP A 177 1.86 24.37 14.12
CA ASP A 177 2.93 23.38 14.00
C ASP A 177 2.62 22.15 13.13
N SER A 178 1.72 22.31 12.14
CA SER A 178 1.32 21.21 11.26
C SER A 178 0.85 19.95 12.03
N SER A 179 0.25 20.13 13.20
CA SER A 179 -0.27 19.01 14.00
C SER A 179 -1.53 18.42 13.37
N ALA A 180 -1.68 17.12 13.45
CA ALA A 180 -2.88 16.44 12.98
C ALA A 180 -4.05 16.67 13.95
N LYS A 181 -5.22 17.06 13.40
CA LYS A 181 -6.47 17.16 14.17
C LYS A 181 -7.21 15.83 14.22
N SER A 182 -6.99 14.97 13.26
CA SER A 182 -7.57 13.63 13.19
C SER A 182 -6.46 12.61 12.92
N PHE A 183 -6.41 11.57 13.71
CA PHE A 183 -5.37 10.56 13.65
C PHE A 183 -5.86 9.22 14.24
N LEU A 184 -5.10 8.17 13.97
CA LEU A 184 -5.17 6.91 14.70
C LEU A 184 -3.84 6.70 15.42
N HIS A 185 -3.85 6.86 16.75
CA HIS A 185 -2.68 6.68 17.59
C HIS A 185 -2.52 5.20 17.99
N GLU A 186 -1.29 4.77 18.21
CA GLU A 186 -0.97 3.39 18.60
C GLU A 186 -1.74 2.92 19.84
N SER A 187 -2.01 3.80 20.81
CA SER A 187 -2.79 3.47 22.02
C SER A 187 -4.25 3.09 21.72
N GLN A 188 -4.80 3.53 20.58
CA GLN A 188 -6.17 3.20 20.16
C GLN A 188 -6.25 1.82 19.48
N LEU A 189 -5.14 1.28 18.97
CA LEU A 189 -5.10 0.01 18.23
C LEU A 189 -5.67 -1.16 19.01
N ARG A 190 -5.59 -1.13 20.35
CA ARG A 190 -6.20 -2.14 21.23
C ARG A 190 -7.72 -2.29 21.06
N GLY A 191 -8.38 -1.30 20.45
CA GLY A 191 -9.78 -1.37 20.07
C GLY A 191 -10.06 -2.26 18.86
N ILE A 192 -9.02 -2.66 18.11
CA ILE A 192 -9.15 -3.50 16.91
C ILE A 192 -9.20 -4.98 17.34
N ARG A 193 -10.18 -5.72 16.82
CA ARG A 193 -10.30 -7.15 17.07
C ARG A 193 -9.42 -7.96 16.13
N GLY A 194 -8.34 -8.52 16.66
CA GLY A 194 -7.37 -9.29 15.87
C GLY A 194 -7.95 -10.50 15.12
N ASN A 195 -8.99 -11.14 15.69
CA ASN A 195 -9.67 -12.26 15.05
C ASN A 195 -10.48 -11.87 13.80
N ASN A 196 -10.59 -10.59 13.47
CA ASN A 196 -11.21 -10.11 12.23
C ASN A 196 -10.28 -10.20 11.01
N PHE A 197 -9.00 -10.42 11.23
CA PHE A 197 -8.02 -10.59 10.15
C PHE A 197 -7.90 -12.05 9.70
N ALA A 198 -7.61 -12.25 8.42
CA ALA A 198 -7.21 -13.54 7.90
C ALA A 198 -5.86 -13.96 8.49
N LYS A 199 -5.58 -15.27 8.57
CA LYS A 199 -4.36 -15.80 9.21
C LYS A 199 -3.06 -15.22 8.62
N ASN A 200 -3.04 -14.98 7.31
CA ASN A 200 -1.89 -14.43 6.58
C ASN A 200 -2.23 -13.05 5.98
N ALA A 201 -3.02 -12.24 6.72
CA ALA A 201 -3.39 -10.90 6.24
C ALA A 201 -2.15 -10.07 5.91
N TYR A 202 -2.19 -9.39 4.76
CA TYR A 202 -1.16 -8.45 4.35
C TYR A 202 -1.45 -7.07 4.94
N ILE A 203 -0.56 -6.57 5.77
CA ILE A 203 -0.73 -5.27 6.42
C ILE A 203 0.48 -4.41 6.10
N GLN A 204 0.26 -3.23 5.51
CA GLN A 204 1.35 -2.29 5.22
C GLN A 204 0.94 -0.85 5.46
N SER A 205 1.82 -0.10 6.09
CA SER A 205 1.77 1.36 6.09
C SER A 205 2.79 1.91 5.11
N TRP A 206 2.33 2.73 4.17
CA TRP A 206 3.17 3.45 3.21
C TRP A 206 3.60 4.82 3.72
N GLY A 207 3.16 5.20 4.92
CA GLY A 207 3.53 6.46 5.56
C GLY A 207 4.91 6.42 6.21
N CYS A 208 5.42 7.61 6.53
CA CYS A 208 6.74 7.81 7.14
C CYS A 208 6.83 7.21 8.56
N HIS A 209 7.98 6.65 8.93
CA HIS A 209 8.37 6.27 10.29
C HIS A 209 7.51 5.19 10.98
N THR A 210 6.54 4.60 10.32
CA THR A 210 5.60 3.63 10.94
C THR A 210 6.23 2.30 11.32
N GLY A 211 7.40 1.97 10.78
CA GLY A 211 8.19 0.81 11.18
C GLY A 211 8.96 0.98 12.49
N GLU A 212 9.04 2.21 13.02
CA GLU A 212 9.81 2.51 14.22
C GLU A 212 9.06 2.13 15.51
N GLU A 213 7.72 2.24 15.51
CA GLU A 213 6.89 2.00 16.69
C GLU A 213 5.50 1.43 16.35
N MET A 214 4.76 2.08 15.41
CA MET A 214 3.39 1.75 15.05
C MET A 214 3.22 0.28 14.63
N SER A 215 4.19 -0.29 13.89
CA SER A 215 4.15 -1.68 13.44
C SER A 215 4.17 -2.68 14.60
N ASP A 216 4.92 -2.40 15.65
CA ASP A 216 5.02 -3.24 16.84
C ASP A 216 3.74 -3.18 17.67
N TRP A 217 3.18 -1.98 17.86
CA TRP A 217 1.89 -1.81 18.53
C TRP A 217 0.74 -2.44 17.76
N TRP A 218 0.76 -2.35 16.42
CA TRP A 218 -0.21 -3.05 15.58
C TRP A 218 -0.17 -4.56 15.83
N TYR A 219 1.03 -5.15 15.83
CA TYR A 219 1.18 -6.57 16.10
C TYR A 219 0.68 -6.97 17.50
N ARG A 220 1.03 -6.19 18.52
CA ARG A 220 0.55 -6.41 19.89
C ARG A 220 -0.98 -6.38 19.99
N ALA A 221 -1.61 -5.44 19.30
CA ALA A 221 -3.04 -5.25 19.34
C ALA A 221 -3.82 -6.31 18.54
N THR A 222 -3.31 -6.69 17.37
CA THR A 222 -4.08 -7.50 16.41
C THR A 222 -3.54 -8.90 16.19
N GLY A 223 -2.31 -9.19 16.57
CA GLY A 223 -1.61 -10.45 16.26
C GLY A 223 -1.18 -10.56 14.78
N THR A 224 -1.41 -9.53 13.95
CA THR A 224 -0.98 -9.49 12.55
C THR A 224 0.25 -8.60 12.39
N ARG A 225 1.19 -8.99 11.52
CA ARG A 225 2.42 -8.22 11.31
C ARG A 225 2.18 -7.11 10.31
N MET A 226 2.52 -5.87 10.69
CA MET A 226 2.47 -4.72 9.78
C MET A 226 3.86 -4.40 9.26
N ILE A 227 3.98 -4.22 7.95
CA ILE A 227 5.15 -3.65 7.29
C ILE A 227 5.08 -2.14 7.43
N GLY A 228 6.14 -1.52 7.90
CA GLY A 228 6.27 -0.06 8.05
C GLY A 228 7.65 0.44 7.64
N ALA A 229 7.76 1.73 7.40
CA ALA A 229 9.00 2.38 7.03
C ALA A 229 9.86 2.74 8.25
N LEU A 230 11.14 2.37 8.25
CA LEU A 230 12.16 3.06 9.03
C LEU A 230 12.62 4.28 8.24
N GLY A 231 12.23 5.47 8.70
CA GLY A 231 12.49 6.72 8.01
C GLY A 231 11.34 7.24 7.16
N LYS A 232 11.68 8.18 6.27
CA LYS A 232 10.70 8.89 5.44
C LYS A 232 10.36 8.13 4.16
N THR A 233 9.13 8.31 3.71
CA THR A 233 8.65 7.86 2.42
C THR A 233 8.27 9.05 1.55
N GLN A 234 8.32 8.87 0.24
CA GLN A 234 7.88 9.85 -0.76
C GLN A 234 6.89 9.20 -1.71
N PHE A 235 5.83 9.93 -1.99
CA PHE A 235 4.78 9.53 -2.93
C PHE A 235 5.15 10.00 -4.34
N MET A 236 5.47 9.06 -5.21
CA MET A 236 5.87 9.31 -6.59
C MET A 236 4.66 9.35 -7.54
N MET A 237 4.85 9.92 -8.75
CA MET A 237 3.75 10.05 -9.71
C MET A 237 3.31 8.72 -10.31
N GLU A 238 4.25 7.86 -10.67
CA GLU A 238 3.99 6.63 -11.44
C GLU A 238 4.20 5.34 -10.64
N GLU A 239 4.57 5.46 -9.36
CA GLU A 239 4.96 4.33 -8.52
C GLU A 239 4.29 4.39 -7.14
N LEU A 240 4.31 3.26 -6.44
CA LEU A 240 4.00 3.22 -5.02
C LEU A 240 5.09 3.98 -4.24
N PRO A 241 4.80 4.43 -3.00
CA PRO A 241 5.75 5.20 -2.22
C PRO A 241 7.08 4.50 -2.02
N ILE A 242 8.17 5.26 -2.15
CA ILE A 242 9.54 4.79 -1.95
C ILE A 242 10.15 5.36 -0.68
N LEU A 243 11.17 4.67 -0.14
CA LEU A 243 11.97 5.15 0.98
C LEU A 243 12.96 6.21 0.51
N THR A 244 13.05 7.33 1.24
CA THR A 244 13.96 8.43 0.90
C THR A 244 15.00 8.75 1.98
N SER A 245 14.84 8.25 3.20
CA SER A 245 15.86 8.40 4.25
C SER A 245 17.10 7.57 3.92
N PRO A 246 18.32 8.10 4.08
CA PRO A 246 19.54 7.30 4.00
C PRO A 246 19.47 6.12 4.98
N GLY A 247 19.73 4.92 4.49
CA GLY A 247 19.61 3.69 5.28
C GLY A 247 18.19 3.27 5.64
N GLY A 248 17.17 3.95 5.09
CA GLY A 248 15.76 3.60 5.27
C GLY A 248 15.48 2.19 4.72
N LYS A 249 14.56 1.49 5.38
CA LYS A 249 14.12 0.16 4.95
C LYS A 249 12.69 -0.13 5.40
N TRP A 250 12.03 -1.03 4.68
CA TRP A 250 10.77 -1.61 5.11
C TRP A 250 11.02 -2.70 6.13
N VAL A 251 10.31 -2.66 7.26
CA VAL A 251 10.43 -3.63 8.34
C VAL A 251 9.07 -4.12 8.76
N THR A 252 9.00 -5.37 9.18
CA THR A 252 7.83 -5.91 9.87
C THR A 252 8.00 -5.78 11.38
N ALA A 253 6.88 -5.80 12.11
CA ALA A 253 6.89 -5.86 13.57
C ALA A 253 7.91 -6.88 14.08
N SER A 254 8.75 -6.45 15.00
CA SER A 254 9.83 -7.26 15.55
C SER A 254 9.27 -8.32 16.50
N GLU A 255 9.84 -9.53 16.44
CA GLU A 255 9.53 -10.58 17.44
C GLU A 255 10.10 -10.28 18.84
N LYS A 256 10.95 -9.24 18.96
CA LYS A 256 11.56 -8.85 20.25
C LYS A 256 10.55 -8.40 21.30
N PHE A 257 9.32 -8.09 20.91
CA PHE A 257 8.25 -7.74 21.83
C PHE A 257 7.36 -8.92 22.24
N LYS A 258 7.81 -10.16 22.06
CA LYS A 258 7.17 -11.31 22.69
C LYS A 258 7.49 -11.31 24.18
N GLY A 259 6.64 -10.67 24.94
CA GLY A 259 6.58 -10.82 26.39
C GLY A 259 7.51 -9.87 27.18
N ASN A 260 6.92 -8.88 27.73
CA ASN A 260 7.08 -8.44 29.12
C ASN A 260 5.67 -8.22 29.67
#